data_a2122143ae3f21d2c2e3a504bda24b87
#
_entry.id   a2122143ae3f21d2c2e3a504bda24b87
#
_cell.length_a   1.000
_cell.length_b   1.000
_cell.length_c   1.000
_cell.angle_alpha   90.00
_cell.angle_beta   90.00
_cell.angle_gamma   90.00
#
_symmetry.space_group_name_H-M   'P 1'
#
loop_
_entity.id
_entity.type
_entity.pdbx_description
1 polymer ?
#
loop_
_entity_poly.entity_id
_entity_poly.type
_entity_poly.pdbx_seq_one_letter_code
_entity_poly.pdbx_strand_id
1 'polypeptide(L)'
;METTLILSLAIAGVTLGVVEGIRPGPLMTTVIKETLSNGFRAGMRTASAPFFTDGPLIILSIFVASWVATQPLVLCVISVLGACFLTKMGMECFESEIPEVVTDAPDLSESFKRGILTNLLNPSVYIFWFLVGGPIMATAADKEPVAPIAYAVSFLISIVLVKTTIAYLFSQAQGNISAEKYQLALRICGIAMFIFAISFVYRAFDLWQNGL
;
A
#
# COMPACT_ATOMS: atom_id res chain seq x y z
N MET A 1 -8.06 10.49 -24.69
CA MET A 1 -8.66 9.42 -23.87
C MET A 1 -7.55 8.60 -23.16
N GLU A 2 -6.48 8.24 -23.87
CA GLU A 2 -5.32 7.49 -23.33
C GLU A 2 -4.59 8.25 -22.22
N THR A 3 -4.20 9.48 -22.44
CA THR A 3 -3.51 10.32 -21.45
C THR A 3 -4.31 10.50 -20.14
N THR A 4 -5.64 10.55 -20.26
CA THR A 4 -6.54 10.68 -19.09
C THR A 4 -6.55 9.41 -18.25
N LEU A 5 -6.49 8.22 -18.88
CA LEU A 5 -6.42 6.94 -18.17
C LEU A 5 -5.06 6.78 -17.45
N ILE A 6 -3.95 7.09 -18.12
CA ILE A 6 -2.60 7.05 -17.50
C ILE A 6 -2.57 7.98 -16.28
N LEU A 7 -3.07 9.21 -16.41
CA LEU A 7 -3.08 10.18 -15.33
C LEU A 7 -3.97 9.72 -14.17
N SER A 8 -5.16 9.19 -14.46
CA SER A 8 -6.08 8.70 -13.42
C SER A 8 -5.48 7.53 -12.64
N LEU A 9 -4.78 6.60 -13.32
CA LEU A 9 -4.10 5.49 -12.66
C LEU A 9 -2.86 5.95 -11.89
N ALA A 10 -2.11 6.91 -12.40
CA ALA A 10 -1.01 7.50 -11.64
C ALA A 10 -1.51 8.18 -10.35
N ILE A 11 -2.61 8.92 -10.41
CA ILE A 11 -3.25 9.52 -9.23
C ILE A 11 -3.74 8.44 -8.25
N ALA A 12 -4.38 7.38 -8.74
CA ALA A 12 -4.80 6.25 -7.91
C ALA A 12 -3.59 5.58 -7.23
N GLY A 13 -2.49 5.36 -7.97
CA GLY A 13 -1.25 4.84 -7.44
C GLY A 13 -0.66 5.73 -6.35
N VAL A 14 -0.58 7.04 -6.60
CA VAL A 14 -0.12 8.01 -5.56
C VAL A 14 -1.02 7.92 -4.33
N THR A 15 -2.33 7.98 -4.49
CA THR A 15 -3.28 8.00 -3.38
C THR A 15 -3.18 6.73 -2.54
N LEU A 16 -3.24 5.55 -3.18
CA LEU A 16 -3.12 4.27 -2.49
C LEU A 16 -1.72 4.07 -1.89
N GLY A 17 -0.67 4.51 -2.59
CA GLY A 17 0.70 4.45 -2.07
C GLY A 17 0.91 5.34 -0.84
N VAL A 18 0.31 6.53 -0.80
CA VAL A 18 0.31 7.41 0.41
C VAL A 18 -0.43 6.74 1.56
N VAL A 19 -1.62 6.21 1.31
CA VAL A 19 -2.44 5.55 2.34
C VAL A 19 -1.73 4.33 2.91
N GLU A 20 -1.19 3.43 2.06
CA GLU A 20 -0.39 2.28 2.47
C GLU A 20 0.93 2.72 3.15
N GLY A 21 1.46 3.86 2.73
CA GLY A 21 2.65 4.45 3.31
C GLY A 21 2.47 4.87 4.77
N ILE A 22 1.34 5.47 5.10
CA ILE A 22 1.01 5.94 6.48
C ILE A 22 0.41 4.82 7.32
N ARG A 23 -0.25 3.85 6.69
CA ARG A 23 -0.94 2.77 7.38
C ARG A 23 -0.03 2.08 8.40
N PRO A 24 -0.51 1.89 9.65
CA PRO A 24 0.20 1.11 10.66
C PRO A 24 0.25 -0.36 10.24
N GLY A 25 1.39 -0.98 10.48
CA GLY A 25 1.60 -2.39 10.15
C GLY A 25 3.04 -2.81 10.36
N PRO A 26 3.37 -4.09 10.12
CA PRO A 26 4.70 -4.63 10.44
C PRO A 26 5.84 -3.82 9.84
N LEU A 27 5.75 -3.44 8.56
CA LEU A 27 6.83 -2.67 7.91
C LEU A 27 6.97 -1.26 8.50
N MET A 28 5.85 -0.57 8.81
CA MET A 28 5.90 0.75 9.43
C MET A 28 6.55 0.68 10.82
N THR A 29 6.15 -0.30 11.63
CA THR A 29 6.75 -0.53 12.96
C THR A 29 8.25 -0.79 12.86
N THR A 30 8.68 -1.60 11.87
CA THR A 30 10.10 -1.87 11.63
C THR A 30 10.84 -0.60 11.17
N VAL A 31 10.26 0.22 10.30
CA VAL A 31 10.84 1.51 9.88
C VAL A 31 11.06 2.43 11.07
N ILE A 32 10.05 2.58 11.93
CA ILE A 32 10.14 3.42 13.14
C ILE A 32 11.21 2.86 14.09
N LYS A 33 11.17 1.56 14.37
CA LYS A 33 12.15 0.88 15.24
C LYS A 33 13.56 1.08 14.73
N GLU A 34 13.83 0.79 13.46
CA GLU A 34 15.16 0.95 12.85
C GLU A 34 15.62 2.42 12.85
N THR A 35 14.68 3.36 12.63
CA THR A 35 15.00 4.80 12.70
C THR A 35 15.47 5.21 14.09
N LEU A 36 14.74 4.79 15.12
CA LEU A 36 15.01 5.19 16.49
C LEU A 36 16.25 4.50 17.07
N SER A 37 16.49 3.23 16.69
CA SER A 37 17.65 2.46 17.17
C SER A 37 18.93 2.77 16.39
N ASN A 38 18.85 2.98 15.07
CA ASN A 38 20.00 3.03 14.15
C ASN A 38 20.07 4.31 13.31
N GLY A 39 19.19 5.28 13.60
CA GLY A 39 19.12 6.57 12.94
C GLY A 39 18.39 6.57 11.59
N PHE A 40 18.22 7.77 11.03
CA PHE A 40 17.42 8.01 9.81
C PHE A 40 17.82 7.12 8.62
N ARG A 41 19.12 6.92 8.41
CA ARG A 41 19.60 6.10 7.27
C ARG A 41 19.17 4.64 7.35
N ALA A 42 19.05 4.09 8.54
CA ALA A 42 18.56 2.73 8.77
C ALA A 42 17.06 2.65 8.46
N GLY A 43 16.26 3.58 8.99
CA GLY A 43 14.84 3.67 8.69
C GLY A 43 14.55 3.86 7.18
N MET A 44 15.32 4.70 6.50
CA MET A 44 15.20 4.91 5.06
C MET A 44 15.50 3.63 4.26
N ARG A 45 16.53 2.85 4.65
CA ARG A 45 16.82 1.57 4.02
C ARG A 45 15.68 0.56 4.24
N THR A 46 15.16 0.49 5.44
CA THR A 46 14.00 -0.35 5.76
C THR A 46 12.77 0.08 4.95
N ALA A 47 12.51 1.40 4.83
CA ALA A 47 11.41 1.96 4.06
C ALA A 47 11.50 1.67 2.55
N SER A 48 12.70 1.42 2.01
CA SER A 48 12.90 1.09 0.59
C SER A 48 12.58 -0.37 0.23
N ALA A 49 12.28 -1.24 1.20
CA ALA A 49 11.97 -2.65 0.99
C ALA A 49 10.92 -2.92 -0.11
N PRO A 50 9.78 -2.17 -0.20
CA PRO A 50 8.76 -2.40 -1.24
C PRO A 50 9.29 -2.33 -2.67
N PHE A 51 10.31 -1.51 -2.96
CA PHE A 51 10.90 -1.50 -4.31
C PHE A 51 11.42 -2.86 -4.76
N PHE A 52 11.90 -3.67 -3.83
CA PHE A 52 12.52 -4.96 -4.11
C PHE A 52 11.55 -6.14 -3.94
N THR A 53 10.60 -6.02 -3.03
CA THR A 53 9.68 -7.12 -2.67
C THR A 53 8.40 -7.07 -3.47
N ASP A 54 7.87 -5.88 -3.79
CA ASP A 54 6.59 -5.75 -4.45
C ASP A 54 6.71 -5.89 -5.97
N GLY A 55 7.86 -5.59 -6.56
CA GLY A 55 8.09 -5.74 -8.00
C GLY A 55 7.68 -7.11 -8.56
N PRO A 56 8.19 -8.23 -8.04
CA PRO A 56 7.76 -9.58 -8.44
C PRO A 56 6.27 -9.82 -8.23
N LEU A 57 5.69 -9.31 -7.12
CA LEU A 57 4.27 -9.45 -6.83
C LEU A 57 3.39 -8.66 -7.79
N ILE A 58 3.83 -7.46 -8.19
CA ILE A 58 3.16 -6.63 -9.20
C ILE A 58 3.09 -7.40 -10.52
N ILE A 59 4.21 -7.93 -10.99
CA ILE A 59 4.28 -8.70 -12.24
C ILE A 59 3.34 -9.90 -12.15
N LEU A 60 3.44 -10.70 -11.09
CA LEU A 60 2.60 -11.86 -10.90
C LEU A 60 1.12 -11.49 -10.82
N SER A 61 0.77 -10.42 -10.12
CA SER A 61 -0.61 -9.97 -9.97
C SER A 61 -1.22 -9.50 -11.30
N ILE A 62 -0.44 -8.88 -12.20
CA ILE A 62 -0.91 -8.50 -13.55
C ILE A 62 -1.27 -9.76 -14.36
N PHE A 63 -0.41 -10.78 -14.38
CA PHE A 63 -0.69 -12.01 -15.12
C PHE A 63 -1.94 -12.73 -14.59
N VAL A 64 -2.03 -12.89 -13.27
CA VAL A 64 -3.20 -13.48 -12.63
C VAL A 64 -4.45 -12.65 -12.89
N ALA A 65 -4.33 -11.32 -12.76
CA ALA A 65 -5.45 -10.40 -12.92
C ALA A 65 -5.91 -10.30 -14.39
N SER A 66 -5.04 -10.43 -15.39
CA SER A 66 -5.40 -10.46 -16.81
C SER A 66 -6.28 -11.68 -17.12
N TRP A 67 -5.94 -12.85 -16.58
CA TRP A 67 -6.79 -14.03 -16.71
C TRP A 67 -8.13 -13.84 -15.98
N VAL A 68 -8.09 -13.31 -14.76
CA VAL A 68 -9.28 -13.01 -13.94
C VAL A 68 -10.20 -11.98 -14.65
N ALA A 69 -9.63 -11.02 -15.37
CA ALA A 69 -10.40 -9.99 -16.09
C ALA A 69 -11.34 -10.58 -17.16
N THR A 70 -11.07 -11.78 -17.66
CA THR A 70 -11.94 -12.51 -18.61
C THR A 70 -13.07 -13.28 -17.92
N GLN A 71 -13.13 -13.30 -16.59
CA GLN A 71 -14.07 -14.08 -15.79
C GLN A 71 -14.93 -13.16 -14.91
N PRO A 72 -16.12 -12.69 -15.38
CA PRO A 72 -16.94 -11.71 -14.67
C PRO A 72 -17.30 -12.14 -13.23
N LEU A 73 -17.63 -13.40 -13.02
CA LEU A 73 -17.96 -13.95 -11.70
C LEU A 73 -16.76 -13.86 -10.74
N VAL A 74 -15.56 -14.21 -11.22
CA VAL A 74 -14.32 -14.15 -10.42
C VAL A 74 -13.99 -12.71 -10.08
N LEU A 75 -14.13 -11.78 -11.04
CA LEU A 75 -13.95 -10.34 -10.80
C LEU A 75 -14.93 -9.79 -9.77
N CYS A 76 -16.21 -10.22 -9.83
CA CYS A 76 -17.22 -9.84 -8.85
C CYS A 76 -16.80 -10.29 -7.43
N VAL A 77 -16.43 -11.55 -7.26
CA VAL A 77 -15.97 -12.11 -5.97
C VAL A 77 -14.72 -11.37 -5.47
N ILE A 78 -13.72 -11.15 -6.33
CA ILE A 78 -12.50 -10.41 -5.97
C ILE A 78 -12.83 -8.97 -5.58
N SER A 79 -13.76 -8.31 -6.26
CA SER A 79 -14.18 -6.96 -5.92
C SER A 79 -14.83 -6.90 -4.54
N VAL A 80 -15.68 -7.87 -4.18
CA VAL A 80 -16.27 -7.97 -2.84
C VAL A 80 -15.18 -8.19 -1.79
N LEU A 81 -14.27 -9.14 -2.01
CA LEU A 81 -13.16 -9.41 -1.08
C LEU A 81 -12.23 -8.21 -0.93
N GLY A 82 -11.93 -7.52 -2.03
CA GLY A 82 -11.16 -6.28 -2.03
C GLY A 82 -11.83 -5.17 -1.22
N ALA A 83 -13.14 -4.99 -1.38
CA ALA A 83 -13.93 -4.03 -0.59
C ALA A 83 -13.89 -4.37 0.91
N CYS A 84 -14.07 -5.63 1.29
CA CYS A 84 -13.97 -6.09 2.67
C CYS A 84 -12.56 -5.83 3.24
N PHE A 85 -11.53 -6.12 2.46
CA PHE A 85 -10.14 -5.89 2.85
C PHE A 85 -9.84 -4.40 3.07
N LEU A 86 -10.23 -3.53 2.12
CA LEU A 86 -10.05 -2.09 2.23
C LEU A 86 -10.85 -1.50 3.41
N THR A 87 -12.06 -2.02 3.65
CA THR A 87 -12.87 -1.63 4.82
C THR A 87 -12.15 -1.99 6.12
N LYS A 88 -11.63 -3.21 6.23
CA LYS A 88 -10.84 -3.65 7.39
C LYS A 88 -9.62 -2.76 7.60
N MET A 89 -8.85 -2.50 6.54
CA MET A 89 -7.69 -1.59 6.60
C MET A 89 -8.08 -0.17 7.03
N GLY A 90 -9.20 0.33 6.52
CA GLY A 90 -9.74 1.62 6.93
C GLY A 90 -10.03 1.65 8.44
N MET A 91 -10.68 0.63 9.00
CA MET A 91 -10.95 0.52 10.44
C MET A 91 -9.65 0.48 11.26
N GLU A 92 -8.65 -0.32 10.84
CA GLU A 92 -7.34 -0.39 11.50
C GLU A 92 -6.67 0.99 11.62
N CYS A 93 -6.88 1.88 10.64
CA CYS A 93 -6.36 3.25 10.70
C CYS A 93 -7.01 4.10 11.81
N PHE A 94 -8.25 3.83 12.21
CA PHE A 94 -8.92 4.54 13.30
C PHE A 94 -8.56 4.00 14.68
N GLU A 95 -8.20 2.72 14.77
CA GLU A 95 -7.89 2.02 16.02
C GLU A 95 -6.41 2.07 16.40
N SER A 96 -5.53 2.48 15.47
CA SER A 96 -4.09 2.38 15.67
C SER A 96 -3.51 3.49 16.53
N GLU A 97 -2.63 3.09 17.43
CA GLU A 97 -1.79 3.95 18.27
C GLU A 97 -0.39 4.12 17.67
N ILE A 98 0.38 5.08 18.20
CA ILE A 98 1.79 5.25 17.82
C ILE A 98 2.56 4.00 18.25
N PRO A 99 3.34 3.36 17.37
CA PRO A 99 4.12 2.19 17.73
C PRO A 99 5.10 2.48 18.88
N GLU A 100 5.08 1.65 19.93
CA GLU A 100 6.06 1.72 21.00
C GLU A 100 7.46 1.32 20.50
N VAL A 101 8.47 2.05 20.99
CA VAL A 101 9.87 1.84 20.61
C VAL A 101 10.50 0.83 21.56
N VAL A 102 10.84 -0.34 21.05
CA VAL A 102 11.64 -1.32 21.76
C VAL A 102 13.11 -1.12 21.38
N THR A 103 13.91 -0.67 22.35
CA THR A 103 15.34 -0.36 22.17
C THR A 103 16.22 -1.61 22.33
N ASP A 104 16.32 -2.43 21.30
CA ASP A 104 17.45 -3.33 21.13
C ASP A 104 18.28 -2.81 19.94
N ALA A 105 19.55 -2.48 20.17
CA ALA A 105 20.43 -1.90 19.16
C ALA A 105 20.87 -2.96 18.12
N PRO A 106 20.23 -3.04 16.97
CA PRO A 106 20.65 -3.94 15.89
C PRO A 106 21.73 -3.31 15.02
N ASP A 107 22.57 -4.14 14.42
CA ASP A 107 23.60 -3.72 13.49
C ASP A 107 22.98 -3.02 12.25
N LEU A 108 23.54 -1.88 11.87
CA LEU A 108 23.12 -1.06 10.72
C LEU A 108 23.06 -1.83 9.39
N SER A 109 23.87 -2.90 9.23
CA SER A 109 23.92 -3.72 8.04
C SER A 109 22.65 -4.56 7.84
N GLU A 110 21.88 -4.79 8.90
CA GLU A 110 20.70 -5.64 8.89
C GLU A 110 19.38 -4.91 8.65
N SER A 111 19.34 -3.56 8.79
CA SER A 111 18.11 -2.78 8.67
C SER A 111 17.37 -3.02 7.36
N PHE A 112 18.09 -3.06 6.25
CA PHE A 112 17.50 -3.36 4.94
C PHE A 112 16.95 -4.80 4.86
N LYS A 113 17.72 -5.79 5.34
CA LYS A 113 17.28 -7.21 5.36
C LYS A 113 16.02 -7.37 6.21
N ARG A 114 15.96 -6.67 7.34
CA ARG A 114 14.77 -6.68 8.20
C ARG A 114 13.56 -6.07 7.49
N GLY A 115 13.74 -4.96 6.76
CA GLY A 115 12.69 -4.39 5.93
C GLY A 115 12.18 -5.37 4.88
N ILE A 116 13.08 -5.99 4.12
CA ILE A 116 12.76 -7.02 3.11
C ILE A 116 11.99 -8.18 3.75
N LEU A 117 12.53 -8.75 4.84
CA LEU A 117 11.92 -9.89 5.49
C LEU A 117 10.54 -9.55 6.08
N THR A 118 10.43 -8.39 6.72
CA THR A 118 9.16 -7.92 7.28
C THR A 118 8.11 -7.72 6.18
N ASN A 119 8.48 -7.16 5.02
CA ASN A 119 7.55 -6.94 3.93
C ASN A 119 7.16 -8.25 3.24
N LEU A 120 8.10 -9.15 3.00
CA LEU A 120 7.84 -10.48 2.43
C LEU A 120 6.97 -11.36 3.33
N LEU A 121 7.12 -11.27 4.64
CA LEU A 121 6.32 -12.04 5.60
C LEU A 121 4.96 -11.36 5.91
N ASN A 122 4.70 -10.17 5.37
CA ASN A 122 3.46 -9.45 5.60
C ASN A 122 2.35 -9.93 4.64
N PRO A 123 1.35 -10.67 5.12
CA PRO A 123 0.28 -11.20 4.25
C PRO A 123 -0.55 -10.08 3.60
N SER A 124 -0.63 -8.90 4.22
CA SER A 124 -1.39 -7.77 3.67
C SER A 124 -0.86 -7.29 2.31
N VAL A 125 0.46 -7.41 2.06
CA VAL A 125 1.08 -7.03 0.79
C VAL A 125 0.55 -7.89 -0.36
N TYR A 126 0.50 -9.21 -0.13
CA TYR A 126 -0.04 -10.17 -1.12
C TYR A 126 -1.52 -9.93 -1.38
N ILE A 127 -2.31 -9.78 -0.30
CA ILE A 127 -3.74 -9.51 -0.39
C ILE A 127 -3.98 -8.20 -1.17
N PHE A 128 -3.23 -7.14 -0.87
CA PHE A 128 -3.33 -5.86 -1.58
C PHE A 128 -3.06 -6.02 -3.08
N TRP A 129 -1.93 -6.64 -3.47
CA TRP A 129 -1.58 -6.78 -4.87
C TRP A 129 -2.54 -7.69 -5.63
N PHE A 130 -3.02 -8.79 -5.04
CA PHE A 130 -3.93 -9.71 -5.72
C PHE A 130 -5.39 -9.23 -5.73
N LEU A 131 -5.87 -8.56 -4.67
CA LEU A 131 -7.28 -8.15 -4.59
C LEU A 131 -7.53 -6.69 -5.00
N VAL A 132 -6.53 -5.82 -4.96
CA VAL A 132 -6.69 -4.39 -5.22
C VAL A 132 -5.81 -3.95 -6.39
N GLY A 133 -4.51 -3.99 -6.25
CA GLY A 133 -3.56 -3.47 -7.25
C GLY A 133 -3.64 -4.20 -8.59
N GLY A 134 -3.62 -5.52 -8.57
CA GLY A 134 -3.69 -6.36 -9.77
C GLY A 134 -4.96 -6.13 -10.60
N PRO A 135 -6.16 -6.22 -10.02
CA PRO A 135 -7.41 -5.94 -10.74
C PRO A 135 -7.49 -4.52 -11.31
N ILE A 136 -6.98 -3.51 -10.60
CA ILE A 136 -6.90 -2.13 -11.12
C ILE A 136 -6.02 -2.10 -12.38
N MET A 137 -4.84 -2.71 -12.32
CA MET A 137 -3.89 -2.74 -13.44
C MET A 137 -4.41 -3.57 -14.62
N ALA A 138 -4.97 -4.75 -14.38
CA ALA A 138 -5.47 -5.63 -15.42
C ALA A 138 -6.57 -4.99 -16.26
N THR A 139 -7.53 -4.31 -15.62
CA THR A 139 -8.62 -3.63 -16.35
C THR A 139 -8.17 -2.44 -17.18
N ALA A 140 -6.99 -1.92 -16.92
CA ALA A 140 -6.41 -0.82 -17.68
C ALA A 140 -5.48 -1.30 -18.81
N ALA A 141 -4.84 -2.46 -18.62
CA ALA A 141 -3.83 -2.99 -19.53
C ALA A 141 -4.36 -3.19 -20.97
N ASP A 142 -5.62 -3.65 -21.10
CA ASP A 142 -6.25 -3.88 -22.40
C ASP A 142 -6.54 -2.58 -23.17
N LYS A 143 -6.69 -1.46 -22.44
CA LYS A 143 -7.02 -0.16 -23.01
C LYS A 143 -5.76 0.68 -23.26
N GLU A 144 -4.81 0.63 -22.36
CA GLU A 144 -3.58 1.42 -22.36
C GLU A 144 -2.46 0.69 -21.60
N PRO A 145 -1.52 0.03 -22.30
CA PRO A 145 -0.46 -0.79 -21.66
C PRO A 145 0.46 0.00 -20.72
N VAL A 146 0.57 1.32 -20.89
CA VAL A 146 1.41 2.18 -20.04
C VAL A 146 0.73 2.51 -18.71
N ALA A 147 -0.60 2.47 -18.64
CA ALA A 147 -1.36 2.86 -17.46
C ALA A 147 -1.08 1.99 -16.21
N PRO A 148 -0.96 0.65 -16.30
CA PRO A 148 -0.53 -0.19 -15.17
C PRO A 148 0.86 0.16 -14.66
N ILE A 149 1.78 0.50 -15.56
CA ILE A 149 3.16 0.89 -15.19
C ILE A 149 3.12 2.21 -14.43
N ALA A 150 2.34 3.19 -14.92
CA ALA A 150 2.16 4.47 -14.24
C ALA A 150 1.59 4.29 -12.84
N TYR A 151 0.59 3.40 -12.67
CA TYR A 151 0.04 3.04 -11.36
C TYR A 151 1.09 2.43 -10.43
N ALA A 152 1.79 1.37 -10.88
CA ALA A 152 2.75 0.65 -10.08
C ALA A 152 3.94 1.54 -9.64
N VAL A 153 4.50 2.31 -10.57
CA VAL A 153 5.63 3.21 -10.31
C VAL A 153 5.21 4.32 -9.33
N SER A 154 4.07 4.98 -9.57
CA SER A 154 3.59 6.05 -8.70
C SER A 154 3.24 5.53 -7.30
N PHE A 155 2.66 4.33 -7.18
CA PHE A 155 2.40 3.66 -5.91
C PHE A 155 3.71 3.39 -5.15
N LEU A 156 4.69 2.73 -5.79
CA LEU A 156 5.96 2.38 -5.14
C LEU A 156 6.75 3.62 -4.71
N ILE A 157 6.80 4.65 -5.54
CA ILE A 157 7.44 5.91 -5.17
C ILE A 157 6.74 6.52 -3.96
N SER A 158 5.41 6.59 -3.97
CA SER A 158 4.64 7.23 -2.91
C SER A 158 4.76 6.49 -1.58
N ILE A 159 4.64 5.16 -1.56
CA ILE A 159 4.75 4.39 -0.32
C ILE A 159 6.14 4.53 0.31
N VAL A 160 7.20 4.50 -0.51
CA VAL A 160 8.58 4.65 -0.01
C VAL A 160 8.85 6.08 0.45
N LEU A 161 8.40 7.09 -0.29
CA LEU A 161 8.54 8.50 0.12
C LEU A 161 7.85 8.76 1.45
N VAL A 162 6.61 8.30 1.61
CA VAL A 162 5.85 8.48 2.86
C VAL A 162 6.54 7.80 4.03
N LYS A 163 6.94 6.54 3.90
CA LYS A 163 7.65 5.81 4.96
C LYS A 163 9.01 6.46 5.29
N THR A 164 9.72 6.96 4.29
CA THR A 164 10.97 7.70 4.48
C THR A 164 10.74 9.05 5.18
N THR A 165 9.66 9.75 4.84
CA THR A 165 9.27 10.99 5.53
C THR A 165 8.94 10.73 6.99
N ILE A 166 8.22 9.64 7.28
CA ILE A 166 7.93 9.23 8.66
C ILE A 166 9.23 8.89 9.40
N ALA A 167 10.15 8.13 8.79
CA ALA A 167 11.47 7.88 9.36
C ALA A 167 12.21 9.19 9.68
N TYR A 168 12.18 10.17 8.76
CA TYR A 168 12.79 11.47 8.99
C TYR A 168 12.15 12.21 10.17
N LEU A 169 10.83 12.27 10.25
CA LEU A 169 10.12 12.93 11.34
C LEU A 169 10.44 12.27 12.69
N PHE A 170 10.47 10.94 12.75
CA PHE A 170 10.86 10.24 13.99
C PHE A 170 12.33 10.48 14.35
N SER A 171 13.22 10.57 13.38
CA SER A 171 14.64 10.86 13.65
C SER A 171 14.88 12.28 14.20
N GLN A 172 14.08 13.27 13.74
CA GLN A 172 14.18 14.65 14.21
C GLN A 172 13.49 14.86 15.56
N ALA A 173 12.36 14.21 15.75
CA ALA A 173 11.56 14.39 16.96
C ALA A 173 12.06 13.59 18.15
N GLN A 174 13.07 12.71 17.98
CA GLN A 174 13.56 11.80 19.04
C GLN A 174 12.43 11.13 19.83
N GLY A 175 11.36 10.74 19.13
CA GLY A 175 10.17 10.13 19.72
C GLY A 175 9.06 11.12 20.14
N ASN A 176 9.25 12.44 20.03
CA ASN A 176 8.25 13.47 20.38
C ASN A 176 7.35 13.88 19.21
N ILE A 177 6.83 12.92 18.46
CA ILE A 177 5.79 13.23 17.46
C ILE A 177 4.46 13.46 18.20
N SER A 178 3.80 14.57 17.87
CA SER A 178 2.45 14.83 18.37
C SER A 178 1.50 13.70 17.96
N ALA A 179 0.97 12.98 18.95
CA ALA A 179 -0.01 11.92 18.76
C ALA A 179 -1.21 12.37 17.91
N GLU A 180 -1.63 13.62 18.09
CA GLU A 180 -2.76 14.21 17.35
C GLU A 180 -2.51 14.28 15.84
N LYS A 181 -1.32 14.73 15.41
CA LYS A 181 -0.96 14.82 13.98
C LYS A 181 -0.87 13.45 13.33
N TYR A 182 -0.31 12.48 14.05
CA TYR A 182 -0.24 11.10 13.58
C TYR A 182 -1.65 10.49 13.43
N GLN A 183 -2.50 10.64 14.45
CA GLN A 183 -3.89 10.17 14.39
C GLN A 183 -4.72 10.86 13.31
N LEU A 184 -4.52 12.18 13.09
CA LEU A 184 -5.19 12.88 12.00
C LEU A 184 -4.82 12.28 10.63
N ALA A 185 -3.53 12.03 10.40
CA ALA A 185 -3.07 11.39 9.16
C ALA A 185 -3.70 9.99 8.98
N LEU A 186 -3.76 9.18 10.05
CA LEU A 186 -4.42 7.87 10.03
C LEU A 186 -5.91 7.97 9.69
N ARG A 187 -6.64 8.93 10.27
CA ARG A 187 -8.07 9.14 9.97
C ARG A 187 -8.31 9.50 8.51
N ILE A 188 -7.47 10.39 7.94
CA ILE A 188 -7.54 10.74 6.52
C ILE A 188 -7.30 9.50 5.65
N CYS A 189 -6.32 8.66 5.99
CA CYS A 189 -6.07 7.40 5.30
C CYS A 189 -7.23 6.42 5.41
N GLY A 190 -7.82 6.27 6.60
CA GLY A 190 -9.00 5.44 6.81
C GLY A 190 -10.17 5.86 5.92
N ILE A 191 -10.43 7.18 5.82
CA ILE A 191 -11.47 7.73 4.93
C ILE A 191 -11.16 7.40 3.46
N ALA A 192 -9.91 7.57 3.01
CA ALA A 192 -9.52 7.24 1.64
C ALA A 192 -9.73 5.74 1.35
N MET A 193 -9.41 4.84 2.29
CA MET A 193 -9.67 3.40 2.16
C MET A 193 -11.17 3.09 2.01
N PHE A 194 -12.04 3.76 2.77
CA PHE A 194 -13.49 3.59 2.63
C PHE A 194 -14.00 4.07 1.28
N ILE A 195 -13.48 5.18 0.74
CA ILE A 195 -13.83 5.65 -0.61
C ILE A 195 -13.47 4.59 -1.66
N PHE A 196 -12.27 4.00 -1.57
CA PHE A 196 -11.88 2.91 -2.46
C PHE A 196 -12.75 1.66 -2.24
N ALA A 197 -13.07 1.29 -0.99
CA ALA A 197 -13.96 0.16 -0.70
C ALA A 197 -15.33 0.34 -1.36
N ILE A 198 -15.91 1.54 -1.28
CA ILE A 198 -17.19 1.87 -1.95
C ILE A 198 -17.06 1.70 -3.48
N SER A 199 -15.96 2.14 -4.08
CA SER A 199 -15.73 1.97 -5.52
C SER A 199 -15.68 0.49 -5.95
N PHE A 200 -15.11 -0.37 -5.09
CA PHE A 200 -15.09 -1.82 -5.32
C PHE A 200 -16.46 -2.47 -5.16
N VAL A 201 -17.27 -2.02 -4.20
CA VAL A 201 -18.69 -2.45 -4.07
C VAL A 201 -19.48 -2.07 -5.31
N TYR A 202 -19.34 -0.82 -5.77
CA TYR A 202 -20.02 -0.37 -7.00
C TYR A 202 -19.63 -1.22 -8.19
N ARG A 203 -18.33 -1.52 -8.35
CA ARG A 203 -17.83 -2.39 -9.40
C ARG A 203 -18.39 -3.81 -9.31
N ALA A 204 -18.47 -4.39 -8.12
CA ALA A 204 -19.06 -5.71 -7.91
C ALA A 204 -20.53 -5.72 -8.33
N PHE A 205 -21.27 -4.68 -7.99
CA PHE A 205 -22.69 -4.52 -8.36
C PHE A 205 -22.87 -4.38 -9.87
N ASP A 206 -22.04 -3.57 -10.53
CA ASP A 206 -22.07 -3.41 -12.00
C ASP A 206 -21.78 -4.73 -12.73
N LEU A 207 -20.77 -5.47 -12.28
CA LEU A 207 -20.44 -6.80 -12.81
C LEU A 207 -21.56 -7.80 -12.61
N TRP A 208 -22.24 -7.74 -11.47
CA TRP A 208 -23.40 -8.60 -11.19
C TRP A 208 -24.58 -8.32 -12.13
N GLN A 209 -24.86 -7.04 -12.41
CA GLN A 209 -25.99 -6.67 -13.25
C GLN A 209 -25.73 -6.82 -14.76
N ASN A 210 -24.52 -6.52 -15.23
CA ASN A 210 -24.20 -6.38 -16.64
C ASN A 210 -23.19 -7.44 -17.16
N GLY A 211 -22.56 -8.21 -16.28
CA GLY A 211 -21.48 -9.13 -16.62
C GLY A 211 -21.80 -10.61 -16.42
N LEU A 212 -22.89 -10.94 -15.72
CA LEU A 212 -23.42 -12.29 -15.52
C LEU A 212 -24.77 -12.44 -16.24
#